data_6d99365294e1fbf834d1aacebd20c5e4
#
_entry.id   6d99365294e1fbf834d1aacebd20c5e4
#
_cell.length_a   1.000
_cell.length_b   1.000
_cell.length_c   1.000
_cell.angle_alpha   90.00
_cell.angle_beta   90.00
_cell.angle_gamma   90.00
#
_symmetry.space_group_name_H-M   'P 1'
#
loop_
_entity.id
_entity.type
_entity.pdbx_description
1 polymer ?
#
loop_
_entity_poly.entity_id
_entity_poly.type
_entity_poly.pdbx_seq_one_letter_code
_entity_poly.pdbx_strand_id
1 'polypeptide(L)'
;MKKIIIGNWKLNLDHLEAIQLFQKLNYSLNTDIDEKISIVVAPSHTSLRSIQTIIDADKLNIFLSSQDVSMFNDGAYTGEVSAHQLAKLNISCLLYTSDAADE
;
A
#
# COMPACT_ATOMS: atom_id res chain seq x y z
N MET A 1 11.25 -20.07 2.25
CA MET A 1 10.31 -19.26 1.43
C MET A 1 9.52 -18.33 2.33
N LYS A 2 9.52 -17.05 2.01
CA LYS A 2 8.73 -16.08 2.79
C LYS A 2 7.26 -16.20 2.45
N LYS A 3 6.42 -16.13 3.47
CA LYS A 3 4.97 -15.98 3.29
C LYS A 3 4.63 -14.50 3.26
N ILE A 4 3.65 -14.15 2.45
CA ILE A 4 3.18 -12.78 2.33
C ILE A 4 1.73 -12.74 2.79
N ILE A 5 1.45 -11.84 3.72
CA ILE A 5 0.08 -11.59 4.20
C ILE A 5 -0.28 -10.18 3.73
N ILE A 6 -1.37 -10.07 2.96
CA ILE A 6 -1.80 -8.80 2.40
C ILE A 6 -3.16 -8.42 2.98
N GLY A 7 -3.22 -7.24 3.58
CA GLY A 7 -4.48 -6.66 4.03
C GLY A 7 -5.00 -5.66 3.01
N ASN A 8 -6.03 -6.05 2.27
CA ASN A 8 -6.66 -5.18 1.30
C ASN A 8 -7.77 -4.37 1.98
N TRP A 9 -7.55 -3.07 2.14
CA TRP A 9 -8.50 -2.21 2.82
C TRP A 9 -9.65 -1.76 1.91
N LYS A 10 -9.55 -2.03 0.62
CA LYS A 10 -10.59 -1.69 -0.36
C LYS A 10 -10.94 -0.20 -0.30
N LEU A 11 -12.19 0.16 -0.52
CA LEU A 11 -12.64 1.57 -0.48
C LEU A 11 -13.14 1.90 0.93
N ASN A 12 -12.22 1.92 1.87
CA ASN A 12 -12.51 2.24 3.26
C ASN A 12 -11.50 3.23 3.78
N LEU A 13 -11.91 4.05 4.74
CA LEU A 13 -11.08 4.95 5.51
C LEU A 13 -10.57 6.15 4.69
N ASP A 14 -10.68 7.32 5.28
CA ASP A 14 -9.96 8.49 4.79
C ASP A 14 -8.50 8.41 5.28
N HIS A 15 -7.67 9.36 4.89
CA HIS A 15 -6.25 9.30 5.23
C HIS A 15 -5.97 9.42 6.72
N LEU A 16 -6.82 10.14 7.46
CA LEU A 16 -6.65 10.29 8.90
C LEU A 16 -7.00 9.00 9.64
N GLU A 17 -8.12 8.39 9.25
CA GLU A 17 -8.52 7.09 9.81
C GLU A 17 -7.52 5.99 9.45
N ALA A 18 -6.99 6.05 8.23
CA ALA A 18 -5.99 5.08 7.77
C ALA A 18 -4.71 5.16 8.59
N ILE A 19 -4.25 6.37 8.90
CA ILE A 19 -3.07 6.56 9.76
C ILE A 19 -3.30 5.95 11.13
N GLN A 20 -4.47 6.21 11.72
CA GLN A 20 -4.79 5.68 13.05
C GLN A 20 -4.82 4.15 13.05
N LEU A 21 -5.47 3.55 12.06
CA LEU A 21 -5.53 2.10 11.97
C LEU A 21 -4.14 1.50 11.73
N PHE A 22 -3.34 2.14 10.87
CA PHE A 22 -2.00 1.66 10.58
C PHE A 22 -1.12 1.68 11.82
N GLN A 23 -1.21 2.74 12.62
CA GLN A 23 -0.43 2.84 13.85
C GLN A 23 -0.82 1.76 14.86
N LYS A 24 -2.12 1.49 15.00
CA LYS A 24 -2.60 0.40 15.86
C LYS A 24 -2.11 -0.95 15.37
N LEU A 25 -2.16 -1.18 14.07
CA LEU A 25 -1.71 -2.41 13.46
C LEU A 25 -0.21 -2.60 13.70
N ASN A 26 0.58 -1.57 13.45
CA ASN A 26 2.02 -1.62 13.66
C ASN A 26 2.36 -1.93 15.11
N TYR A 27 1.67 -1.28 16.04
CA TYR A 27 1.88 -1.53 17.46
C TYR A 27 1.59 -2.99 17.82
N SER A 28 0.49 -3.54 17.31
CA SER A 28 0.09 -4.91 17.59
C SER A 28 1.04 -5.94 16.97
N LEU A 29 1.64 -5.62 15.84
CA LEU A 29 2.52 -6.55 15.12
C LEU A 29 3.97 -6.48 15.58
N ASN A 30 4.31 -5.52 16.43
CA ASN A 30 5.71 -5.17 16.70
C ASN A 30 6.49 -6.24 17.50
N THR A 31 5.84 -7.19 18.13
CA THR A 31 6.52 -8.08 19.07
C THR A 31 6.69 -9.53 18.62
N ASP A 32 5.92 -9.99 17.65
CA ASP A 32 5.85 -11.43 17.36
C ASP A 32 5.90 -11.79 15.88
N ILE A 33 6.44 -10.92 15.03
CA ILE A 33 6.48 -11.24 13.61
C ILE A 33 7.66 -12.14 13.30
N ASP A 34 7.37 -13.30 12.75
CA ASP A 34 8.36 -14.21 12.20
C ASP A 34 9.02 -13.52 10.99
N GLU A 35 10.36 -13.54 10.93
CA GLU A 35 11.11 -12.99 9.81
C GLU A 35 10.74 -13.61 8.47
N LYS A 36 10.10 -14.77 8.48
CA LYS A 36 9.65 -15.46 7.27
C LYS A 36 8.31 -14.95 6.76
N ILE A 37 7.70 -13.97 7.43
CA ILE A 37 6.42 -13.39 7.03
C ILE A 37 6.64 -11.95 6.63
N SER A 38 6.15 -11.57 5.45
CA SER A 38 6.10 -10.19 5.02
C SER A 38 4.66 -9.70 5.12
N ILE A 39 4.48 -8.57 5.78
CA ILE A 39 3.17 -7.94 5.96
C ILE A 39 3.04 -6.82 4.94
N VAL A 40 1.98 -6.86 4.14
CA VAL A 40 1.68 -5.84 3.14
C VAL A 40 0.28 -5.30 3.40
N VAL A 41 0.13 -3.98 3.36
CA VAL A 41 -1.16 -3.31 3.53
C VAL A 41 -1.47 -2.56 2.24
N ALA A 42 -2.69 -2.67 1.76
CA ALA A 42 -3.14 -2.00 0.55
C ALA A 42 -4.29 -1.04 0.87
N PRO A 43 -3.96 0.20 1.31
CA PRO A 43 -4.98 1.21 1.57
C PRO A 43 -5.43 1.89 0.28
N SER A 44 -6.46 2.73 0.38
CA SER A 44 -6.88 3.56 -0.75
C SER A 44 -5.73 4.47 -1.21
N HIS A 45 -5.73 4.86 -2.47
CA HIS A 45 -4.67 5.70 -3.05
C HIS A 45 -4.45 6.99 -2.26
N THR A 46 -5.51 7.57 -1.72
CA THR A 46 -5.41 8.83 -0.95
C THR A 46 -4.61 8.70 0.34
N SER A 47 -4.36 7.49 0.81
CA SER A 47 -3.65 7.24 2.07
C SER A 47 -2.21 6.76 1.85
N LEU A 48 -1.83 6.42 0.63
CA LEU A 48 -0.53 5.80 0.35
C LEU A 48 0.64 6.67 0.80
N ARG A 49 0.64 7.95 0.42
CA ARG A 49 1.75 8.84 0.75
C ARG A 49 1.92 9.02 2.26
N SER A 50 0.81 9.24 2.96
CA SER A 50 0.84 9.47 4.41
C SER A 50 1.40 8.26 5.15
N ILE A 51 0.95 7.07 4.80
CA ILE A 51 1.40 5.85 5.48
C ILE A 51 2.84 5.51 5.09
N GLN A 52 3.20 5.68 3.83
CA GLN A 52 4.57 5.40 3.40
C GLN A 52 5.57 6.34 4.09
N THR A 53 5.18 7.58 4.33
CA THR A 53 6.01 8.53 5.08
C THR A 53 6.30 8.01 6.49
N ILE A 54 5.32 7.44 7.15
CA ILE A 54 5.50 6.85 8.49
C ILE A 54 6.44 5.64 8.42
N ILE A 55 6.23 4.78 7.44
CA ILE A 55 7.08 3.60 7.24
C ILE A 55 8.54 4.00 7.05
N ASP A 56 8.78 4.99 6.20
CA ASP A 56 10.14 5.46 5.91
C ASP A 56 10.78 6.13 7.12
N ALA A 57 10.03 6.98 7.82
CA ALA A 57 10.55 7.72 8.96
C ALA A 57 10.90 6.80 10.13
N ASP A 58 10.07 5.82 10.41
CA ASP A 58 10.24 4.90 11.54
C ASP A 58 10.91 3.59 11.15
N LYS A 59 11.28 3.43 9.88
CA LYS A 59 11.95 2.23 9.34
C LYS A 59 11.18 0.96 9.68
N LEU A 60 9.88 0.99 9.41
CA LEU A 60 9.01 -0.13 9.74
C LEU A 60 9.15 -1.26 8.75
N ASN A 61 8.92 -2.49 9.20
CA ASN A 61 9.00 -3.68 8.37
C ASN A 61 7.63 -4.10 7.84
N ILE A 62 6.84 -3.12 7.46
CA ILE A 62 5.55 -3.30 6.80
C ILE A 62 5.64 -2.62 5.44
N PHE A 63 5.11 -3.27 4.42
CA PHE A 63 5.17 -2.75 3.07
C PHE A 63 3.79 -2.33 2.62
N LEU A 64 3.73 -1.34 1.72
CA LEU A 64 2.47 -0.91 1.12
C LEU A 64 2.34 -1.47 -0.28
N SER A 65 1.09 -1.72 -0.65
CA SER A 65 0.71 -2.04 -2.01
C SER A 65 -0.31 -1.01 -2.48
N SER A 66 -0.23 -0.65 -3.75
CA SER A 66 -1.33 0.03 -4.41
C SER A 66 -2.46 -0.98 -4.65
N GLN A 67 -3.71 -0.54 -4.52
CA GLN A 67 -4.86 -1.40 -4.84
C GLN A 67 -5.02 -1.59 -6.33
N ASP A 68 -4.62 -0.58 -7.10
CA ASP A 68 -4.75 -0.57 -8.55
C ASP A 68 -3.62 0.26 -9.14
N VAL A 69 -3.31 0.04 -10.40
CA VAL A 69 -2.32 0.83 -11.12
C VAL A 69 -2.70 0.87 -12.59
N SER A 70 -2.48 2.03 -13.23
CA SER A 70 -2.72 2.16 -14.67
C SER A 70 -1.68 1.37 -15.46
N MET A 71 -2.09 0.83 -16.60
CA MET A 71 -1.15 0.23 -17.54
C MET A 71 -0.35 1.27 -18.32
N PHE A 72 -0.72 2.56 -18.21
CA PHE A 72 -0.05 3.66 -18.91
C PHE A 72 0.75 4.51 -17.93
N ASN A 73 1.87 5.08 -18.38
CA ASN A 73 2.70 5.90 -17.51
C ASN A 73 2.21 7.35 -17.44
N ASP A 74 1.85 7.93 -18.57
CA ASP A 74 1.41 9.31 -18.65
C ASP A 74 0.29 9.44 -19.66
N GLY A 75 -0.42 10.56 -19.63
CA GLY A 75 -1.35 10.91 -20.67
C GLY A 75 -2.73 11.28 -20.15
N ALA A 76 -3.70 11.24 -21.03
CA ALA A 76 -5.07 11.64 -20.75
C ALA A 76 -5.86 10.48 -20.12
N TYR A 77 -5.41 10.04 -18.97
CA TYR A 77 -6.03 8.93 -18.22
C TYR A 77 -6.48 9.43 -16.86
N THR A 78 -7.44 10.32 -16.90
CA THR A 78 -7.93 11.02 -15.69
C THR A 78 -8.38 10.04 -14.61
N GLY A 79 -7.92 10.27 -13.41
CA GLY A 79 -8.26 9.43 -12.25
C GLY A 79 -7.35 8.23 -12.05
N GLU A 80 -6.46 7.95 -12.99
CA GLU A 80 -5.54 6.81 -12.89
C GLU A 80 -4.25 7.18 -12.17
N VAL A 81 -3.60 6.17 -11.61
CA VAL A 81 -2.30 6.31 -10.94
C VAL A 81 -1.32 5.39 -11.64
N SER A 82 -0.16 5.93 -12.02
CA SER A 82 0.83 5.16 -12.77
C SER A 82 1.82 4.43 -11.87
N ALA A 83 2.46 3.40 -12.42
CA ALA A 83 3.53 2.69 -11.72
C ALA A 83 4.70 3.63 -11.40
N HIS A 84 5.00 4.57 -12.29
CA HIS A 84 6.05 5.56 -12.07
C HIS A 84 5.75 6.43 -10.84
N GLN A 85 4.51 6.91 -10.71
CA GLN A 85 4.10 7.69 -9.55
C GLN A 85 4.24 6.89 -8.25
N LEU A 86 3.84 5.62 -8.28
CA LEU A 86 3.93 4.76 -7.12
C LEU A 86 5.38 4.48 -6.73
N ALA A 87 6.25 4.25 -7.73
CA ALA A 87 7.67 4.01 -7.47
C ALA A 87 8.34 5.22 -6.81
N LYS A 88 7.92 6.44 -7.17
CA LYS A 88 8.44 7.67 -6.55
C LYS A 88 7.99 7.82 -5.10
N LEU A 89 6.94 7.15 -4.70
CA LEU A 89 6.49 7.08 -3.31
C LEU A 89 7.12 5.91 -2.55
N ASN A 90 8.04 5.16 -3.17
CA ASN A 90 8.65 3.94 -2.62
C ASN A 90 7.67 2.78 -2.48
N ILE A 91 6.61 2.77 -3.29
CA ILE A 91 5.64 1.70 -3.30
C ILE A 91 5.94 0.79 -4.48
N SER A 92 6.29 -0.46 -4.21
CA SER A 92 6.71 -1.40 -5.23
C SER A 92 5.73 -2.54 -5.46
N CYS A 93 4.66 -2.62 -4.67
CA CYS A 93 3.66 -3.69 -4.80
C CYS A 93 2.36 -3.13 -5.36
N LEU A 94 1.59 -3.98 -6.02
CA LEU A 94 0.25 -3.65 -6.51
C LEU A 94 -0.62 -4.90 -6.47
N LEU A 95 -1.93 -4.71 -6.31
CA LEU A 95 -2.88 -5.82 -6.32
C LEU A 95 -3.41 -6.10 -7.72
N TYR A 96 -3.79 -5.04 -8.44
CA TYR A 96 -4.38 -5.15 -9.78
C TYR A 96 -3.87 -4.04 -10.68
N THR A 97 -3.84 -4.29 -11.99
CA THR A 97 -3.78 -3.21 -12.97
C THR A 97 -5.22 -2.83 -13.34
N SER A 98 -5.44 -1.59 -13.77
CA SER A 98 -6.76 -1.13 -14.21
C SER A 98 -7.36 -2.04 -15.29
N ASP A 99 -6.52 -2.56 -16.16
CA ASP A 99 -6.91 -3.47 -17.24
C ASP A 99 -7.42 -4.80 -16.69
N ALA A 100 -6.83 -5.30 -15.63
CA ALA A 100 -7.23 -6.56 -15.00
C ALA A 100 -8.50 -6.42 -14.16
N ALA A 101 -8.80 -5.23 -13.67
CA ALA A 101 -9.95 -4.99 -12.80
C ALA A 101 -11.30 -5.18 -13.51
N ASP A 102 -11.32 -5.21 -14.83
CA ASP A 102 -12.53 -5.43 -15.62
C ASP A 102 -13.01 -6.89 -15.60
N GLU A 103 -12.22 -7.76 -15.09
CA GLU A 103 -12.60 -9.16 -14.95
C GLU A 103 -13.37 -9.38 -13.66
#